data_335b3362dec4b2c0a5c23583c04904c4
#
_entry.id   335b3362dec4b2c0a5c23583c04904c4
#
_cell.length_a   1.000
_cell.length_b   1.000
_cell.length_c   1.000
_cell.angle_alpha   90.00
_cell.angle_beta   90.00
_cell.angle_gamma   90.00
#
_symmetry.space_group_name_H-M   'P 1'
#
loop_
_entity.id
_entity.type
_entity.pdbx_description
1 polymer ?
#
loop_
_entity_poly.entity_id
_entity_poly.type
_entity_poly.pdbx_seq_one_letter_code
_entity_poly.pdbx_strand_id
1 'polypeptide(L)' 'MIRYRVIEEQILEEGLSFDDATTVVEMLNAQGRTARLEKYNAYSSSRLGRDPDLH' A
#
# COMPACT_ATOMS: atom_id res chain seq x y z
N MET A 1 -0.95 4.14 12.32
CA MET A 1 -1.43 5.02 11.24
C MET A 1 -1.86 4.19 10.04
N ILE A 2 -3.03 4.47 9.52
CA ILE A 2 -3.56 3.70 8.40
C ILE A 2 -3.00 4.25 7.09
N ARG A 3 -2.44 3.36 6.31
CA ARG A 3 -1.94 3.69 4.99
C ARG A 3 -2.47 2.69 3.99
N TYR A 4 -2.24 2.97 2.74
CA TYR A 4 -2.77 2.15 1.65
C TYR A 4 -1.63 1.80 0.71
N ARG A 5 -1.75 0.63 0.13
CA ARG A 5 -0.83 0.20 -0.91
C ARG A 5 -1.62 -0.16 -2.15
N VAL A 6 -0.97 -0.03 -3.29
CA VAL A 6 -1.56 -0.37 -4.56
C VAL A 6 -0.93 -1.68 -5.02
N ILE A 7 -1.77 -2.65 -5.36
CA ILE A 7 -1.33 -4.00 -5.69
C ILE A 7 -1.89 -4.38 -7.05
N GLU A 8 -1.07 -4.99 -7.86
CA GLU A 8 -1.51 -5.67 -9.07
C GLU A 8 -1.18 -7.15 -8.89
N GLU A 9 -0.10 -7.61 -9.42
CA GLU A 9 0.40 -8.94 -9.08
C GLU A 9 1.38 -8.85 -7.94
N GLN A 10 1.95 -7.68 -7.77
CA GLN A 10 2.88 -7.41 -6.70
C GLN A 10 2.62 -5.99 -6.21
N ILE A 11 3.23 -5.64 -5.10
CA ILE A 11 3.04 -4.31 -4.54
C ILE A 11 3.74 -3.29 -5.44
N LEU A 12 2.96 -2.32 -5.91
CA LEU A 12 3.49 -1.27 -6.78
C LEU A 12 3.89 -0.04 -6.00
N GLU A 13 3.09 0.34 -5.00
CA GLU A 13 3.33 1.52 -4.19
C GLU A 13 2.83 1.27 -2.78
N GLU A 14 3.48 1.89 -1.81
CA GLU A 14 3.07 1.80 -0.41
C GLU A 14 3.16 3.17 0.24
N GLY A 15 2.57 3.25 1.44
CA GLY A 15 2.67 4.46 2.23
C GLY A 15 1.77 5.59 1.77
N LEU A 16 0.75 5.28 1.01
CA LEU A 16 -0.13 6.28 0.43
C LEU A 16 -1.31 6.58 1.33
N SER A 17 -1.82 7.81 1.25
CA SER A 17 -3.10 8.14 1.82
C SER A 17 -4.19 7.50 0.97
N PHE A 18 -5.42 7.47 1.51
CA PHE A 18 -6.52 6.91 0.75
C PHE A 18 -6.71 7.64 -0.59
N ASP A 19 -6.65 8.97 -0.55
CA ASP A 19 -6.86 9.75 -1.77
C ASP A 19 -5.78 9.47 -2.81
N ASP A 20 -4.53 9.43 -2.37
CA ASP A 20 -3.43 9.18 -3.28
C ASP A 20 -3.53 7.78 -3.88
N ALA A 21 -3.82 6.79 -3.05
CA ALA A 21 -3.91 5.42 -3.52
C ALA A 21 -5.07 5.26 -4.51
N THR A 22 -6.20 5.90 -4.22
CA THR A 22 -7.35 5.83 -5.11
C THR A 22 -6.99 6.42 -6.47
N THR A 23 -6.27 7.55 -6.47
CA THR A 23 -5.87 8.19 -7.72
C THR A 23 -4.98 7.25 -8.53
N VAL A 24 -4.02 6.59 -7.88
CA VAL A 24 -3.13 5.68 -8.59
C VAL A 24 -3.92 4.51 -9.17
N VAL A 25 -4.83 3.93 -8.38
CA VAL A 25 -5.62 2.81 -8.88
C VAL A 25 -6.47 3.22 -10.07
N GLU A 26 -7.08 4.41 -10.01
CA GLU A 26 -7.89 4.88 -11.13
C GLU A 26 -7.06 5.06 -12.38
N MET A 27 -5.86 5.60 -12.23
CA MET A 27 -4.99 5.78 -13.38
C MET A 27 -4.61 4.45 -14.01
N LEU A 28 -4.27 3.47 -13.18
CA LEU A 28 -3.86 2.18 -13.70
C LEU A 28 -5.02 1.46 -14.37
N ASN A 29 -6.20 1.52 -13.76
CA ASN A 29 -7.36 0.88 -14.36
C ASN A 29 -7.74 1.53 -15.69
N ALA A 30 -7.54 2.85 -15.79
CA ALA A 30 -7.81 3.54 -17.05
C ALA A 30 -6.86 3.10 -18.15
N GLN A 31 -5.70 2.56 -17.77
CA GLN A 31 -4.74 2.04 -18.73
C GLN A 31 -4.99 0.57 -19.06
N GLY A 32 -6.06 0.01 -18.56
CA GLY A 32 -6.38 -1.39 -18.80
C GLY A 32 -5.73 -2.36 -17.84
N ARG A 33 -5.14 -1.87 -16.77
CA ARG A 33 -4.50 -2.70 -15.76
C ARG A 33 -5.49 -3.00 -14.65
N THR A 34 -5.24 -4.07 -13.92
CA THR A 34 -6.11 -4.50 -12.82
C THR A 34 -5.40 -4.23 -11.51
N ALA A 35 -5.59 -3.04 -10.96
CA ALA A 35 -4.98 -2.65 -9.70
C ALA A 35 -6.05 -2.54 -8.63
N ARG A 36 -5.64 -2.74 -7.38
CA ARG A 36 -6.56 -2.62 -6.26
C ARG A 36 -5.84 -2.02 -5.08
N LEU A 37 -6.63 -1.55 -4.10
CA LEU A 37 -6.12 -1.00 -2.86
C LEU A 37 -6.05 -2.07 -1.80
N GLU A 38 -5.07 -1.92 -0.90
CA GLU A 38 -5.03 -2.71 0.32
C GLU A 38 -4.72 -1.77 1.47
N LYS A 39 -5.57 -1.82 2.49
CA LYS A 39 -5.37 -1.02 3.70
C LYS A 39 -4.47 -1.78 4.67
N TYR A 40 -3.55 -1.07 5.30
CA TYR A 40 -2.70 -1.68 6.29
C TYR A 40 -2.32 -0.67 7.34
N ASN A 41 -1.81 -1.15 8.46
CA ASN A 41 -1.40 -0.29 9.55
C ASN A 41 0.11 -0.09 9.50
N ALA A 42 0.51 1.05 8.93
CA ALA A 42 1.94 1.34 8.76
C ALA A 42 2.64 1.53 10.11
N TYR A 43 1.90 1.98 11.09
CA TYR A 43 2.49 2.21 12.40
C TYR A 43 3.03 0.91 12.98
N SER A 44 2.26 -0.15 12.94
CA SER A 44 2.69 -1.40 13.52
C SER A 44 3.82 -2.02 12.73
N SER A 45 3.91 -1.74 11.45
CA SER A 45 4.97 -2.31 10.63
C SER A 45 6.30 -1.63 10.87
N SER A 46 6.31 -0.47 11.45
CA SER A 46 7.55 0.28 11.61
C SER A 46 8.38 -0.24 12.76
N ARG A 47 7.83 -1.13 13.55
CA ARG A 47 8.65 -1.65 14.59
C ARG A 47 9.10 -3.02 14.30
N LEU A 48 8.93 -2.93 14.59
CA LEU A 48 9.50 -3.93 14.68
C LEU A 48 10.23 -4.49 14.44
N GLY A 49 10.09 -3.83 14.66
CA GLY A 49 10.81 -4.47 14.65
C GLY A 49 11.38 -4.88 14.77
N ARG A 50 11.44 -4.74 15.02
CA ARG A 50 12.17 -5.03 15.42
C ARG A 50 12.32 -5.79 15.47
N ASP A 51 12.02 -5.65 15.40
CA ASP A 51 12.33 -6.41 15.52
C ASP A 51 12.62 -7.03 15.44
N PRO A 52 12.66 -7.06 15.47
CA PRO A 52 13.04 -7.76 15.45
C PRO A 52 13.30 -8.35 15.41
N ASP A 53 13.21 -8.24 15.38
CA ASP A 53 13.57 -8.81 15.49
C ASP A 53 13.72 -9.30 15.48
N LEU A 54 13.57 -8.91 15.36
CA LEU A 54 13.81 -9.30 15.59
C LEU A 54 13.95 -9.86 15.56
N HIS A 55 13.97 -9.77 15.46
CA HIS A 55 14.26 -10.25 15.67
C HIS A 55 14.24 -10.56 15.73
#